data_de2a0b2348f5305d2d36c5933763d49a
#
_entry.id   de2a0b2348f5305d2d36c5933763d49a
#
_cell.length_a   1.000
_cell.length_b   1.000
_cell.length_c   1.000
_cell.angle_alpha   90.00
_cell.angle_beta   90.00
_cell.angle_gamma   90.00
#
_symmetry.space_group_name_H-M   'P 1'
#
loop_
_entity.id
_entity.type
_entity.pdbx_description
1 polymer ?
#
loop_
_entity_poly.entity_id
_entity_poly.type
_entity_poly.pdbx_seq_one_letter_code
_entity_poly.pdbx_strand_id
1 'polypeptide(L)'
;MNAEEALRLTNRNMIAFDLALGSAALLAPKATLAVIGHDRPSPDAEHLFRRCGPIWLTFAAAHLVAEVRGDERDWWALAWLRGTELATDIVWSQSEALSRPGARAGLWFAGASNLAMALGFGWLASRRSSA
;
A
#
# COMPACT_ATOMS: atom_id res chain seq x y z
N MET A 1 11.03 4.79 -21.63
CA MET A 1 9.83 4.77 -20.73
C MET A 1 9.57 6.19 -20.26
N ASN A 2 8.41 6.74 -20.57
CA ASN A 2 8.01 8.07 -20.09
C ASN A 2 7.39 7.97 -18.68
N ALA A 3 7.12 9.14 -18.05
CA ALA A 3 6.61 9.18 -16.67
C ALA A 3 5.24 8.48 -16.51
N GLU A 4 4.34 8.62 -17.50
CA GLU A 4 3.05 7.95 -17.46
C GLU A 4 3.19 6.43 -17.54
N GLU A 5 4.03 5.92 -18.44
CA GLU A 5 4.31 4.48 -18.56
C GLU A 5 4.92 3.92 -17.26
N ALA A 6 5.83 4.67 -16.62
CA ALA A 6 6.41 4.27 -15.35
C ALA A 6 5.35 4.19 -14.24
N LEU A 7 4.45 5.17 -14.15
CA LEU A 7 3.39 5.18 -13.15
C LEU A 7 2.36 4.06 -13.40
N ARG A 8 2.03 3.76 -14.65
CA ARG A 8 1.16 2.62 -14.99
C ARG A 8 1.82 1.28 -14.65
N LEU A 9 3.12 1.13 -14.91
CA LEU A 9 3.84 -0.06 -14.49
C LEU A 9 3.85 -0.21 -12.97
N THR A 10 4.09 0.89 -12.25
CA THR A 10 3.98 0.91 -10.78
C THR A 10 2.59 0.50 -10.33
N ASN A 11 1.53 1.02 -10.94
CA ASN A 11 0.15 0.65 -10.65
C ASN A 11 -0.10 -0.86 -10.80
N ARG A 12 0.38 -1.46 -11.89
CA ARG A 12 0.26 -2.92 -12.13
C ARG A 12 0.99 -3.74 -11.06
N ASN A 13 2.19 -3.31 -10.68
CA ASN A 13 2.95 -3.96 -9.63
C ASN A 13 2.22 -3.87 -8.27
N MET A 14 1.53 -2.76 -8.01
CA MET A 14 0.75 -2.59 -6.78
C MET A 14 -0.49 -3.49 -6.74
N ILE A 15 -1.11 -3.82 -7.88
CA ILE A 15 -2.18 -4.84 -7.92
C ILE A 15 -1.66 -6.16 -7.34
N ALA A 16 -0.52 -6.63 -7.82
CA ALA A 16 0.07 -7.88 -7.38
C ALA A 16 0.52 -7.81 -5.91
N PHE A 17 1.13 -6.69 -5.51
CA PHE A 17 1.62 -6.49 -4.14
C PHE A 17 0.47 -6.47 -3.13
N ASP A 18 -0.56 -5.66 -3.35
CA ASP A 18 -1.69 -5.54 -2.43
C ASP A 18 -2.52 -6.83 -2.39
N LEU A 19 -2.63 -7.53 -3.52
CA LEU A 19 -3.27 -8.85 -3.57
C LEU A 19 -2.51 -9.88 -2.73
N ALA A 20 -1.19 -9.92 -2.86
CA ALA A 20 -0.34 -10.83 -2.10
C ALA A 20 -0.35 -10.48 -0.59
N LEU A 21 -0.16 -9.20 -0.25
CA LEU A 21 -0.15 -8.74 1.14
C LEU A 21 -1.51 -8.93 1.82
N GLY A 22 -2.60 -8.58 1.13
CA GLY A 22 -3.96 -8.75 1.64
C GLY A 22 -4.31 -10.22 1.88
N SER A 23 -3.95 -11.10 0.95
CA SER A 23 -4.14 -12.54 1.11
C SER A 23 -3.29 -13.10 2.25
N ALA A 24 -2.02 -12.70 2.35
CA ALA A 24 -1.12 -13.13 3.42
C ALA A 24 -1.61 -12.66 4.80
N ALA A 25 -2.05 -11.41 4.93
CA ALA A 25 -2.60 -10.89 6.18
C ALA A 25 -3.88 -11.65 6.60
N LEU A 26 -4.72 -12.01 5.64
CA LEU A 26 -5.97 -12.73 5.91
C LEU A 26 -5.74 -14.18 6.30
N LEU A 27 -4.85 -14.88 5.59
CA LEU A 27 -4.65 -16.33 5.70
C LEU A 27 -3.55 -16.71 6.71
N ALA A 28 -2.51 -15.88 6.82
CA ALA A 28 -1.33 -16.16 7.66
C ALA A 28 -0.85 -14.91 8.43
N PRO A 29 -1.72 -14.24 9.24
CA PRO A 29 -1.41 -12.96 9.87
C PRO A 29 -0.16 -13.00 10.75
N LYS A 30 0.03 -14.07 11.51
CA LYS A 30 1.22 -14.26 12.37
C LYS A 30 2.51 -14.26 11.58
N ALA A 31 2.56 -15.08 10.52
CA ALA A 31 3.74 -15.17 9.66
C ALA A 31 4.00 -13.84 8.95
N THR A 32 2.97 -13.17 8.47
CA THR A 32 3.07 -11.88 7.80
C THR A 32 3.59 -10.80 8.75
N LEU A 33 3.06 -10.72 9.96
CA LEU A 33 3.55 -9.82 11.00
C LEU A 33 5.02 -10.07 11.33
N ALA A 34 5.43 -11.33 11.45
CA ALA A 34 6.82 -11.69 11.68
C ALA A 34 7.74 -11.20 10.53
N VAL A 35 7.31 -11.34 9.29
CA VAL A 35 8.06 -10.82 8.12
C VAL A 35 8.20 -9.31 8.16
N ILE A 36 7.17 -8.60 8.57
CA ILE A 36 7.16 -7.12 8.66
C ILE A 36 7.99 -6.61 9.86
N GLY A 37 8.31 -7.48 10.83
CA GLY A 37 9.18 -7.11 11.95
C GLY A 37 8.58 -7.26 13.35
N HIS A 38 7.37 -7.82 13.46
CA HIS A 38 6.74 -8.20 14.72
C HIS A 38 7.03 -9.67 15.02
N ASP A 39 8.15 -9.98 15.64
CA ASP A 39 8.59 -11.38 15.86
C ASP A 39 7.67 -12.16 16.81
N ARG A 40 6.97 -11.48 17.71
CA ARG A 40 6.09 -12.09 18.71
C ARG A 40 4.76 -11.35 18.81
N PRO A 41 3.91 -11.40 17.77
CA PRO A 41 2.61 -10.75 17.83
C PRO A 41 1.72 -11.43 18.89
N SER A 42 0.95 -10.62 19.62
CA SER A 42 -0.09 -11.16 20.50
C SER A 42 -1.27 -11.69 19.68
N PRO A 43 -2.12 -12.58 20.25
CA PRO A 43 -3.33 -13.04 19.57
C PRO A 43 -4.23 -11.88 19.09
N ASP A 44 -4.34 -10.82 19.90
CA ASP A 44 -5.13 -9.63 19.53
C ASP A 44 -4.51 -8.89 18.34
N ALA A 45 -3.17 -8.76 18.30
CA ALA A 45 -2.48 -8.17 17.16
C ALA A 45 -2.69 -8.99 15.89
N GLU A 46 -2.66 -10.32 15.97
CA GLU A 46 -2.94 -11.20 14.84
C GLU A 46 -4.38 -11.02 14.33
N HIS A 47 -5.36 -10.95 15.23
CA HIS A 47 -6.76 -10.74 14.87
C HIS A 47 -7.01 -9.36 14.26
N LEU A 48 -6.42 -8.31 14.83
CA LEU A 48 -6.51 -6.94 14.28
C LEU A 48 -5.83 -6.84 12.91
N PHE A 49 -4.64 -7.42 12.77
CA PHE A 49 -3.91 -7.43 11.51
C PHE A 49 -4.66 -8.19 10.40
N ARG A 50 -5.33 -9.27 10.74
CA ARG A 50 -6.17 -10.02 9.79
C ARG A 50 -7.24 -9.13 9.14
N ARG A 51 -7.75 -8.12 9.86
CA ARG A 51 -8.71 -7.15 9.31
C ARG A 51 -8.11 -6.24 8.24
N CYS A 52 -6.79 -6.09 8.20
CA CYS A 52 -6.13 -5.34 7.15
C CYS A 52 -6.17 -6.08 5.80
N GLY A 53 -6.30 -7.41 5.82
CA GLY A 53 -6.34 -8.22 4.60
C GLY A 53 -7.40 -7.75 3.60
N PRO A 54 -8.70 -7.68 3.95
CA PRO A 54 -9.73 -7.15 3.06
C PRO A 54 -9.50 -5.72 2.61
N ILE A 55 -8.83 -4.88 3.42
CA ILE A 55 -8.50 -3.49 3.06
C ILE A 55 -7.50 -3.48 1.91
N TRP A 56 -6.39 -4.23 2.00
CA TRP A 56 -5.42 -4.33 0.91
C TRP A 56 -5.98 -5.02 -0.33
N LEU A 57 -6.88 -6.01 -0.18
CA LEU A 57 -7.59 -6.57 -1.33
C LEU A 57 -8.48 -5.52 -2.02
N THR A 58 -9.08 -4.61 -1.25
CA THR A 58 -9.81 -3.46 -1.82
C THR A 58 -8.87 -2.50 -2.55
N PHE A 59 -7.65 -2.28 -2.03
CA PHE A 59 -6.63 -1.49 -2.73
C PHE A 59 -6.23 -2.15 -4.05
N ALA A 60 -5.99 -3.46 -4.06
CA ALA A 60 -5.71 -4.20 -5.29
C ALA A 60 -6.84 -4.02 -6.32
N ALA A 61 -8.09 -4.10 -5.89
CA ALA A 61 -9.25 -3.86 -6.76
C ALA A 61 -9.30 -2.41 -7.28
N ALA A 62 -9.01 -1.41 -6.44
CA ALA A 62 -8.95 -0.01 -6.87
C ALA A 62 -7.84 0.22 -7.92
N HIS A 63 -6.66 -0.37 -7.72
CA HIS A 63 -5.57 -0.33 -8.70
C HIS A 63 -5.97 -0.99 -10.03
N LEU A 64 -6.69 -2.13 -9.97
CA LEU A 64 -7.19 -2.80 -11.17
C LEU A 64 -8.22 -1.94 -11.91
N VAL A 65 -9.15 -1.31 -11.20
CA VAL A 65 -10.14 -0.39 -11.80
C VAL A 65 -9.45 0.77 -12.49
N ALA A 66 -8.47 1.41 -11.86
CA ALA A 66 -7.71 2.50 -12.46
C ALA A 66 -6.91 2.04 -13.69
N GLU A 67 -6.39 0.81 -13.69
CA GLU A 67 -5.67 0.25 -14.86
C GLU A 67 -6.62 0.04 -16.05
N VAL A 68 -7.83 -0.46 -15.80
CA VAL A 68 -8.80 -0.80 -16.85
C VAL A 68 -9.52 0.44 -17.38
N ARG A 69 -10.02 1.30 -16.50
CA ARG A 69 -10.79 2.49 -16.85
C ARG A 69 -9.91 3.69 -17.13
N GLY A 70 -8.96 3.94 -16.23
CA GLY A 70 -8.00 5.01 -16.32
C GLY A 70 -8.61 6.41 -16.24
N ASP A 71 -9.77 6.55 -15.59
CA ASP A 71 -10.46 7.81 -15.41
C ASP A 71 -9.74 8.70 -14.40
N GLU A 72 -9.93 10.01 -14.50
CA GLU A 72 -9.39 10.99 -13.54
C GLU A 72 -9.72 10.63 -12.09
N ARG A 73 -10.98 10.28 -11.82
CA ARG A 73 -11.45 9.94 -10.47
C ARG A 73 -10.75 8.72 -9.91
N ASP A 74 -10.45 7.72 -10.75
CA ASP A 74 -9.77 6.50 -10.34
C ASP A 74 -8.34 6.81 -9.90
N TRP A 75 -7.63 7.67 -10.64
CA TRP A 75 -6.28 8.10 -10.28
C TRP A 75 -6.26 8.97 -9.01
N TRP A 76 -7.24 9.86 -8.82
CA TRP A 76 -7.39 10.59 -7.56
C TRP A 76 -7.68 9.67 -6.37
N ALA A 77 -8.52 8.64 -6.56
CA ALA A 77 -8.77 7.64 -5.53
C ALA A 77 -7.49 6.91 -5.12
N LEU A 78 -6.64 6.51 -6.09
CA LEU A 78 -5.36 5.89 -5.80
C LEU A 78 -4.38 6.85 -5.10
N ALA A 79 -4.33 8.11 -5.51
CA ALA A 79 -3.51 9.13 -4.84
C ALA A 79 -3.91 9.26 -3.37
N TRP A 80 -5.21 9.29 -3.08
CA TRP A 80 -5.73 9.31 -1.71
C TRP A 80 -5.38 8.06 -0.93
N LEU A 81 -5.61 6.86 -1.49
CA LEU A 81 -5.31 5.60 -0.83
C LEU A 81 -3.82 5.49 -0.46
N ARG A 82 -2.92 5.84 -1.38
CA ARG A 82 -1.47 5.82 -1.09
C ARG A 82 -1.07 6.91 -0.09
N GLY A 83 -1.76 8.04 -0.08
CA GLY A 83 -1.59 9.07 0.95
C GLY A 83 -1.98 8.58 2.35
N THR A 84 -3.05 7.79 2.47
CA THR A 84 -3.44 7.17 3.75
C THR A 84 -2.43 6.12 4.22
N GLU A 85 -1.89 5.30 3.30
CA GLU A 85 -0.84 4.33 3.62
C GLU A 85 0.44 5.01 4.13
N LEU A 86 0.84 6.15 3.53
CA LEU A 86 1.95 6.95 4.07
C LEU A 86 1.73 7.29 5.55
N ALA A 87 0.54 7.76 5.92
CA ALA A 87 0.23 8.09 7.31
C ALA A 87 0.29 6.84 8.21
N THR A 88 -0.23 5.72 7.72
CA THR A 88 -0.18 4.43 8.42
C THR A 88 1.25 3.96 8.64
N ASP A 89 2.11 4.02 7.64
CA ASP A 89 3.52 3.63 7.73
C ASP A 89 4.28 4.48 8.74
N ILE A 90 4.04 5.80 8.76
CA ILE A 90 4.65 6.71 9.73
C ILE A 90 4.24 6.35 11.15
N VAL A 91 2.94 6.17 11.40
CA VAL A 91 2.42 5.78 12.73
C VAL A 91 2.97 4.43 13.14
N TRP A 92 2.96 3.46 12.25
CA TRP A 92 3.45 2.11 12.54
C TRP A 92 4.95 2.08 12.81
N SER A 93 5.74 2.91 12.12
CA SER A 93 7.18 3.02 12.37
C SER A 93 7.54 3.42 13.80
N GLN A 94 6.60 4.04 14.53
CA GLN A 94 6.76 4.41 15.95
C GLN A 94 6.48 3.25 16.91
N SER A 95 5.98 2.11 16.43
CA SER A 95 5.62 0.98 17.28
C SER A 95 6.84 0.39 17.99
N GLU A 96 6.73 0.21 19.30
CA GLU A 96 7.73 -0.49 20.12
C GLU A 96 7.75 -2.00 19.84
N ALA A 97 6.67 -2.54 19.26
CA ALA A 97 6.56 -3.95 18.89
C ALA A 97 7.41 -4.35 17.67
N LEU A 98 7.99 -3.38 16.96
CA LEU A 98 8.94 -3.63 15.87
C LEU A 98 10.30 -4.02 16.45
N SER A 99 10.53 -5.30 16.59
CA SER A 99 11.71 -5.88 17.23
C SER A 99 12.84 -6.22 16.26
N ARG A 100 12.51 -6.43 14.98
CA ARG A 100 13.47 -6.84 13.97
C ARG A 100 14.33 -5.66 13.49
N PRO A 101 15.67 -5.81 13.42
CA PRO A 101 16.53 -4.80 12.82
C PRO A 101 16.08 -4.48 11.38
N GLY A 102 16.03 -3.19 11.05
CA GLY A 102 15.61 -2.74 9.72
C GLY A 102 14.10 -2.64 9.49
N ALA A 103 13.24 -3.18 10.36
CA ALA A 103 11.79 -3.09 10.20
C ALA A 103 11.29 -1.63 10.10
N ARG A 104 11.80 -0.74 10.95
CA ARG A 104 11.48 0.70 10.88
C ARG A 104 11.95 1.34 9.58
N ALA A 105 13.17 1.01 9.13
CA ALA A 105 13.69 1.50 7.86
C ALA A 105 12.83 1.02 6.68
N GLY A 106 12.34 -0.23 6.73
CA GLY A 106 11.39 -0.77 5.76
C GLY A 106 10.08 0.02 5.72
N LEU A 107 9.51 0.38 6.86
CA LEU A 107 8.30 1.22 6.92
C LEU A 107 8.55 2.65 6.43
N TRP A 108 9.70 3.26 6.73
CA TRP A 108 10.06 4.55 6.16
C TRP A 108 10.22 4.49 4.64
N PHE A 109 10.80 3.41 4.12
CA PHE A 109 10.90 3.19 2.67
C PHE A 109 9.51 2.99 2.05
N ALA A 110 8.63 2.22 2.69
CA ALA A 110 7.24 2.04 2.26
C ALA A 110 6.49 3.39 2.24
N GLY A 111 6.60 4.17 3.32
CA GLY A 111 6.00 5.50 3.40
C GLY A 111 6.51 6.46 2.31
N ALA A 112 7.82 6.50 2.06
CA ALA A 112 8.39 7.30 0.96
C ALA A 112 7.87 6.85 -0.41
N SER A 113 7.74 5.53 -0.61
CA SER A 113 7.17 4.96 -1.84
C SER A 113 5.70 5.32 -2.00
N ASN A 114 4.92 5.26 -0.91
CA ASN A 114 3.52 5.66 -0.90
C ASN A 114 3.35 7.15 -1.19
N LEU A 115 4.23 8.01 -0.66
CA LEU A 115 4.25 9.44 -1.01
C LEU A 115 4.51 9.66 -2.50
N ALA A 116 5.52 9.01 -3.04
CA ALA A 116 5.86 9.12 -4.46
C ALA A 116 4.70 8.66 -5.36
N MET A 117 4.03 7.56 -5.00
CA MET A 117 2.84 7.07 -5.69
C MET A 117 1.67 8.04 -5.56
N ALA A 118 1.40 8.58 -4.38
CA ALA A 118 0.31 9.54 -4.17
C ALA A 118 0.50 10.78 -5.06
N LEU A 119 1.70 11.34 -5.10
CA LEU A 119 2.04 12.48 -5.95
C LEU A 119 1.96 12.11 -7.44
N GLY A 120 2.47 10.96 -7.83
CA GLY A 120 2.45 10.49 -9.22
C GLY A 120 1.05 10.24 -9.75
N PHE A 121 0.20 9.56 -8.98
CA PHE A 121 -1.19 9.31 -9.38
C PHE A 121 -2.02 10.60 -9.38
N GLY A 122 -1.80 11.51 -8.43
CA GLY A 122 -2.41 12.83 -8.45
C GLY A 122 -2.01 13.64 -9.69
N TRP A 123 -0.74 13.54 -10.12
CA TRP A 123 -0.28 14.17 -11.36
C TRP A 123 -0.95 13.54 -12.60
N LEU A 124 -1.10 12.20 -12.66
CA LEU A 124 -1.85 11.53 -13.74
C LEU A 124 -3.31 12.01 -13.80
N ALA A 125 -3.96 12.12 -12.65
CA ALA A 125 -5.33 12.58 -12.55
C ALA A 125 -5.46 14.02 -13.09
N SER A 126 -4.59 14.93 -12.66
CA SER A 126 -4.65 16.33 -13.07
C SER A 126 -4.43 16.54 -14.58
N ARG A 127 -3.63 15.70 -15.22
CA ARG A 127 -3.44 15.76 -16.69
C ARG A 127 -4.68 15.34 -17.48
N ARG A 128 -5.50 14.47 -16.91
CA ARG A 128 -6.74 14.01 -17.55
C ARG A 128 -7.88 14.97 -17.40
N SER A 129 -7.87 15.82 -16.38
CA SER A 129 -8.82 16.92 -16.23
C SER A 129 -8.63 18.01 -17.31
N SER A 130 -7.45 18.06 -17.93
CA SER A 130 -7.07 19.13 -18.85
C SER A 130 -7.18 18.73 -20.34
N ALA A 131 -7.57 17.48 -20.61
CA ALA A 131 -7.71 16.91 -21.95
C ALA A 131 -9.17 16.71 -22.33
#